data_fd026e0bade246501c7bb645562c3d6e
#
_entry.id   fd026e0bade246501c7bb645562c3d6e
#
_cell.length_a   1.000
_cell.length_b   1.000
_cell.length_c   1.000
_cell.angle_alpha   90.00
_cell.angle_beta   90.00
_cell.angle_gamma   90.00
#
_symmetry.space_group_name_H-M   'P 1'
#
loop_
_entity.id
_entity.type
_entity.pdbx_description
1 polymer ?
#
loop_
_entity_poly.entity_id
_entity_poly.type
_entity_poly.pdbx_seq_one_letter_code
_entity_poly.pdbx_strand_id
1 'polypeptide(L)'
;RRAAVLKSVEAITFEANIEPLIQGASGIVAMGGYNTFCEILTFDKPALVVPRTVPRMEQFIRADRAQELGLLRMLTDDGVRHAQDMATALRHLPQQNRPSDVVVPGLLDGLPNVNRLARRLSDRRGSSIAAVAERG
;
A
#
# COMPACT_ATOMS: atom_id res chain seq x y z
N ARG A 1 -8.78 -1.63 -26.12
CA ARG A 1 -8.80 -2.33 -27.43
C ARG A 1 -7.74 -3.43 -27.57
N ARG A 2 -6.53 -3.30 -26.98
CA ARG A 2 -5.49 -4.36 -27.08
C ARG A 2 -5.77 -5.57 -26.19
N ALA A 3 -6.33 -5.38 -24.99
CA ALA A 3 -6.65 -6.46 -24.07
C ALA A 3 -7.72 -7.42 -24.61
N ALA A 4 -8.69 -6.92 -25.37
CA ALA A 4 -9.78 -7.73 -25.94
C ALA A 4 -9.33 -8.79 -26.98
N VAL A 5 -8.08 -8.71 -27.43
CA VAL A 5 -7.51 -9.69 -28.39
C VAL A 5 -6.82 -10.85 -27.67
N LEU A 6 -6.53 -10.70 -26.39
CA LEU A 6 -5.82 -11.70 -25.59
C LEU A 6 -6.81 -12.62 -24.89
N LYS A 7 -6.81 -13.90 -25.25
CA LYS A 7 -7.73 -14.91 -24.68
C LYS A 7 -7.59 -15.13 -23.19
N SER A 8 -6.44 -14.76 -22.61
CA SER A 8 -6.12 -14.91 -21.17
C SER A 8 -6.32 -13.63 -20.38
N VAL A 9 -6.89 -12.57 -20.98
CA VAL A 9 -7.08 -11.28 -20.34
C VAL A 9 -8.56 -10.93 -20.33
N GLU A 10 -9.11 -10.73 -19.15
CA GLU A 10 -10.43 -10.16 -18.95
C GLU A 10 -10.30 -8.65 -18.72
N ALA A 11 -11.01 -7.85 -19.52
CA ALA A 11 -11.01 -6.39 -19.40
C ALA A 11 -12.27 -5.95 -18.66
N ILE A 12 -12.10 -5.43 -17.46
CA ILE A 12 -13.17 -4.88 -16.63
C ILE A 12 -13.17 -3.36 -16.77
N THR A 13 -14.31 -2.80 -17.18
CA THR A 13 -14.44 -1.33 -17.36
C THR A 13 -14.74 -0.64 -16.04
N PHE A 14 -15.54 -1.26 -15.19
CA PHE A 14 -15.91 -0.78 -13.88
C PHE A 14 -16.27 -1.95 -12.97
N GLU A 15 -15.77 -1.89 -11.74
CA GLU A 15 -16.11 -2.83 -10.66
C GLU A 15 -16.40 -2.04 -9.39
N ALA A 16 -17.61 -2.19 -8.87
CA ALA A 16 -18.05 -1.49 -7.65
C ALA A 16 -17.43 -2.09 -6.38
N ASN A 17 -17.10 -3.40 -6.43
CA ASN A 17 -16.51 -4.11 -5.31
C ASN A 17 -15.29 -4.91 -5.78
N ILE A 18 -14.11 -4.31 -5.67
CA ILE A 18 -12.85 -4.90 -6.11
C ILE A 18 -12.30 -5.95 -5.13
N GLU A 19 -12.79 -5.98 -3.88
CA GLU A 19 -12.25 -6.85 -2.82
C GLU A 19 -12.24 -8.34 -3.19
N PRO A 20 -13.31 -8.94 -3.77
CA PRO A 20 -13.30 -10.34 -4.17
C PRO A 20 -12.23 -10.64 -5.23
N LEU A 21 -11.98 -9.71 -6.14
CA LEU A 21 -10.93 -9.84 -7.16
C LEU A 21 -9.55 -9.83 -6.52
N ILE A 22 -9.32 -8.92 -5.56
CA ILE A 22 -8.07 -8.85 -4.79
C ILE A 22 -7.88 -10.15 -4.00
N GLN A 23 -8.91 -10.62 -3.31
CA GLN A 23 -8.86 -11.87 -2.53
C GLN A 23 -8.51 -13.09 -3.39
N GLY A 24 -9.08 -13.20 -4.58
CA GLY A 24 -8.83 -14.29 -5.53
C GLY A 24 -7.50 -14.17 -6.29
N ALA A 25 -6.84 -13.03 -6.28
CA ALA A 25 -5.63 -12.80 -7.04
C ALA A 25 -4.40 -13.51 -6.44
N SER A 26 -3.54 -14.06 -7.28
CA SER A 26 -2.23 -14.60 -6.91
C SER A 26 -1.18 -13.51 -6.72
N GLY A 27 -1.45 -12.31 -7.22
CA GLY A 27 -0.61 -11.13 -7.09
C GLY A 27 -1.27 -9.92 -7.74
N ILE A 28 -0.84 -8.72 -7.38
CA ILE A 28 -1.44 -7.46 -7.79
C ILE A 28 -0.39 -6.60 -8.51
N VAL A 29 -0.81 -5.98 -9.63
CA VAL A 29 -0.03 -4.92 -10.27
C VAL A 29 -0.80 -3.62 -10.17
N ALA A 30 -0.19 -2.59 -9.59
CA ALA A 30 -0.86 -1.32 -9.32
C ALA A 30 0.08 -0.12 -9.41
N MET A 31 -0.48 1.09 -9.45
CA MET A 31 0.30 2.33 -9.36
C MET A 31 0.68 2.72 -7.91
N GLY A 32 0.13 2.04 -6.91
CA GLY A 32 0.42 2.30 -5.50
C GLY A 32 -0.25 3.55 -4.93
N GLY A 33 -1.47 3.89 -5.37
CA GLY A 33 -2.32 4.82 -4.67
C GLY A 33 -2.53 4.39 -3.20
N TYR A 34 -2.83 5.35 -2.30
CA TYR A 34 -2.89 5.06 -0.87
C TYR A 34 -3.86 3.92 -0.52
N ASN A 35 -5.09 3.96 -1.04
CA ASN A 35 -6.09 2.93 -0.76
C ASN A 35 -5.63 1.56 -1.27
N THR A 36 -5.19 1.48 -2.52
CA THR A 36 -4.69 0.22 -3.10
C THR A 36 -3.49 -0.32 -2.35
N PHE A 37 -2.61 0.55 -1.86
CA PHE A 37 -1.50 0.14 -1.01
C PHE A 37 -2.00 -0.49 0.31
N CYS A 38 -2.97 0.14 0.97
CA CYS A 38 -3.60 -0.42 2.17
C CYS A 38 -4.29 -1.77 1.89
N GLU A 39 -4.99 -1.89 0.77
CA GLU A 39 -5.64 -3.13 0.32
C GLU A 39 -4.63 -4.25 0.09
N ILE A 40 -3.50 -3.98 -0.57
CA ILE A 40 -2.40 -4.93 -0.77
C ILE A 40 -1.91 -5.50 0.57
N LEU A 41 -1.70 -4.63 1.57
CA LEU A 41 -1.26 -5.05 2.90
C LEU A 41 -2.36 -5.81 3.65
N THR A 42 -3.61 -5.33 3.58
CA THR A 42 -4.75 -5.93 4.30
C THR A 42 -5.09 -7.33 3.79
N PHE A 43 -5.07 -7.50 2.46
CA PHE A 43 -5.35 -8.79 1.82
C PHE A 43 -4.11 -9.69 1.67
N ASP A 44 -2.97 -9.22 2.17
CA ASP A 44 -1.72 -9.97 2.21
C ASP A 44 -1.31 -10.51 0.83
N LYS A 45 -1.25 -9.62 -0.18
CA LYS A 45 -0.98 -10.03 -1.55
C LYS A 45 0.42 -9.64 -2.02
N PRO A 46 1.13 -10.56 -2.69
CA PRO A 46 2.32 -10.18 -3.45
C PRO A 46 1.99 -9.07 -4.44
N ALA A 47 2.82 -8.04 -4.50
CA ALA A 47 2.51 -6.90 -5.35
C ALA A 47 3.71 -6.36 -6.12
N LEU A 48 3.44 -5.94 -7.35
CA LEU A 48 4.32 -5.15 -8.19
C LEU A 48 3.73 -3.76 -8.34
N VAL A 49 4.42 -2.74 -7.83
CA VAL A 49 3.98 -1.36 -7.94
C VAL A 49 4.76 -0.65 -9.03
N VAL A 50 4.04 -0.04 -9.97
CA VAL A 50 4.60 0.83 -11.02
C VAL A 50 4.11 2.26 -10.70
N PRO A 51 4.86 3.00 -9.86
CA PRO A 51 4.37 4.26 -9.34
C PRO A 51 4.39 5.35 -10.39
N ARG A 52 3.42 6.25 -10.32
CA ARG A 52 3.45 7.49 -11.07
C ARG A 52 4.42 8.46 -10.39
N THR A 53 5.28 9.11 -11.18
CA THR A 53 6.25 10.10 -10.70
C THR A 53 5.82 11.54 -10.99
N VAL A 54 4.90 11.74 -11.95
CA VAL A 54 4.37 13.04 -12.36
C VAL A 54 2.86 13.06 -12.16
N PRO A 55 2.26 14.11 -11.61
CA PRO A 55 2.83 15.37 -11.13
C PRO A 55 3.39 15.32 -9.70
N ARG A 56 3.23 14.23 -8.97
CA ARG A 56 3.64 14.11 -7.57
C ARG A 56 4.39 12.80 -7.33
N MET A 57 5.39 12.85 -6.45
CA MET A 57 6.26 11.73 -6.11
C MET A 57 5.72 10.83 -4.98
N GLU A 58 4.56 11.10 -4.43
CA GLU A 58 4.04 10.39 -3.24
C GLU A 58 3.89 8.88 -3.43
N GLN A 59 3.48 8.45 -4.63
CA GLN A 59 3.35 7.03 -4.96
C GLN A 59 4.73 6.37 -5.05
N PHE A 60 5.69 7.06 -5.66
CA PHE A 60 7.06 6.60 -5.76
C PHE A 60 7.69 6.45 -4.38
N ILE A 61 7.64 7.50 -3.54
CA ILE A 61 8.22 7.49 -2.19
C ILE A 61 7.63 6.36 -1.35
N ARG A 62 6.31 6.15 -1.44
CA ARG A 62 5.63 5.06 -0.73
C ARG A 62 6.08 3.70 -1.22
N ALA A 63 6.13 3.49 -2.54
CA ALA A 63 6.52 2.23 -3.14
C ALA A 63 8.00 1.90 -2.87
N ASP A 64 8.86 2.89 -2.96
CA ASP A 64 10.30 2.77 -2.67
C ASP A 64 10.51 2.35 -1.21
N ARG A 65 9.87 3.06 -0.27
CA ARG A 65 9.93 2.68 1.14
C ARG A 65 9.37 1.29 1.43
N ALA A 66 8.27 0.92 0.78
CA ALA A 66 7.67 -0.40 0.93
C ALA A 66 8.57 -1.50 0.35
N GLN A 67 9.28 -1.23 -0.73
CA GLN A 67 10.27 -2.14 -1.31
C GLN A 67 11.49 -2.32 -0.40
N GLU A 68 12.02 -1.24 0.18
CA GLU A 68 13.10 -1.31 1.18
C GLU A 68 12.71 -2.19 2.38
N LEU A 69 11.44 -2.13 2.79
CA LEU A 69 10.89 -2.96 3.86
C LEU A 69 10.56 -4.39 3.42
N GLY A 70 10.71 -4.72 2.14
CA GLY A 70 10.40 -6.06 1.60
C GLY A 70 8.92 -6.37 1.43
N LEU A 71 8.03 -5.37 1.57
CA LEU A 71 6.57 -5.55 1.53
C LEU A 71 6.01 -5.76 0.13
N LEU A 72 6.72 -5.28 -0.89
CA LEU A 72 6.33 -5.37 -2.31
C LEU A 72 7.55 -5.17 -3.19
N ARG A 73 7.37 -5.30 -4.51
CA ARG A 73 8.36 -4.89 -5.50
C ARG A 73 7.89 -3.67 -6.28
N MET A 74 8.84 -2.83 -6.66
CA MET A 74 8.61 -1.66 -7.49
C MET A 74 9.31 -1.82 -8.83
N LEU A 75 8.64 -1.40 -9.89
CA LEU A 75 9.23 -1.19 -11.21
C LEU A 75 9.10 0.29 -11.55
N THR A 76 10.22 0.96 -11.72
CA THR A 76 10.25 2.38 -12.08
C THR A 76 9.96 2.54 -13.57
N ASP A 77 9.08 3.49 -13.90
CA ASP A 77 8.90 3.95 -15.28
C ASP A 77 9.89 5.10 -15.49
N ASP A 78 11.04 4.80 -16.07
CA ASP A 78 12.07 5.78 -16.46
C ASP A 78 11.79 6.45 -17.81
N GLY A 79 10.59 6.24 -18.35
CA GLY A 79 10.19 6.73 -19.67
C GLY A 79 10.58 5.80 -20.81
N VAL A 80 11.44 4.82 -20.57
CA VAL A 80 11.79 3.75 -21.51
C VAL A 80 11.04 2.49 -21.09
N ARG A 81 9.91 2.20 -21.77
CA ARG A 81 9.08 1.03 -21.44
C ARG A 81 9.73 -0.25 -21.93
N HIS A 82 10.47 -0.90 -21.09
CA HIS A 82 11.02 -2.22 -21.37
C HIS A 82 9.95 -3.29 -21.10
N ALA A 83 9.28 -3.75 -22.15
CA ALA A 83 8.31 -4.83 -22.04
C ALA A 83 8.92 -6.09 -21.40
N GLN A 84 10.22 -6.30 -21.58
CA GLN A 84 10.95 -7.41 -21.00
C GLN A 84 11.07 -7.33 -19.48
N ASP A 85 11.28 -6.15 -18.92
CA ASP A 85 11.38 -5.95 -17.47
C ASP A 85 10.02 -6.20 -16.80
N MET A 86 8.95 -5.68 -17.41
CA MET A 86 7.59 -5.97 -16.97
C MET A 86 7.28 -7.46 -17.05
N ALA A 87 7.60 -8.13 -18.17
CA ALA A 87 7.37 -9.55 -18.34
C ALA A 87 8.15 -10.39 -17.32
N THR A 88 9.37 -9.98 -17.00
CA THR A 88 10.20 -10.64 -15.99
C THR A 88 9.61 -10.42 -14.58
N ALA A 89 9.24 -9.18 -14.24
CA ALA A 89 8.62 -8.86 -12.96
C ALA A 89 7.30 -9.63 -12.76
N LEU A 90 6.46 -9.73 -13.80
CA LEU A 90 5.19 -10.49 -13.75
C LEU A 90 5.41 -11.99 -13.53
N ARG A 91 6.43 -12.58 -14.15
CA ARG A 91 6.75 -14.02 -13.94
C ARG A 91 7.19 -14.32 -12.51
N HIS A 92 7.86 -13.36 -11.88
CA HIS A 92 8.31 -13.52 -10.49
C HIS A 92 7.27 -13.10 -9.44
N LEU A 93 6.21 -12.41 -9.85
CA LEU A 93 5.20 -11.89 -8.93
C LEU A 93 4.57 -12.97 -8.03
N PRO A 94 4.16 -14.16 -8.55
CA PRO A 94 3.57 -15.19 -7.70
C PRO A 94 4.53 -15.83 -6.68
N GLN A 95 5.83 -15.67 -6.87
CA GLN A 95 6.86 -16.20 -5.97
C GLN A 95 7.41 -15.15 -4.99
N GLN A 96 6.90 -13.92 -5.03
CA GLN A 96 7.29 -12.90 -4.07
C GLN A 96 6.76 -13.24 -2.68
N ASN A 97 7.52 -12.84 -1.66
CA ASN A 97 7.04 -12.87 -0.29
C ASN A 97 5.74 -12.05 -0.17
N ARG A 98 4.88 -12.50 0.71
CA ARG A 98 3.69 -11.73 1.11
C ARG A 98 4.09 -10.64 2.09
N PRO A 99 3.31 -9.56 2.22
CA PRO A 99 3.55 -8.55 3.25
C PRO A 99 3.66 -9.14 4.67
N SER A 100 2.88 -10.20 5.00
CA SER A 100 2.91 -10.87 6.30
C SER A 100 4.19 -11.67 6.56
N ASP A 101 4.94 -12.06 5.52
CA ASP A 101 6.24 -12.74 5.66
C ASP A 101 7.31 -11.77 6.20
N VAL A 102 7.03 -10.46 6.20
CA VAL A 102 7.93 -9.41 6.65
C VAL A 102 7.43 -8.83 7.97
N VAL A 103 8.21 -8.96 9.02
CA VAL A 103 7.86 -8.41 10.33
C VAL A 103 8.28 -6.93 10.40
N VAL A 104 7.33 -6.03 10.20
CA VAL A 104 7.53 -4.59 10.42
C VAL A 104 6.70 -4.18 11.65
N PRO A 105 7.34 -4.04 12.83
CA PRO A 105 6.62 -3.71 14.06
C PRO A 105 5.85 -2.40 13.90
N GLY A 106 4.56 -2.44 14.23
CA GLY A 106 3.71 -1.25 14.23
C GLY A 106 3.25 -0.75 12.86
N LEU A 107 3.47 -1.51 11.78
CA LEU A 107 3.09 -1.09 10.42
C LEU A 107 1.58 -0.78 10.28
N LEU A 108 0.73 -1.59 10.92
CA LEU A 108 -0.74 -1.44 10.89
C LEU A 108 -1.31 -0.86 12.19
N ASP A 109 -0.48 -0.43 13.12
CA ASP A 109 -0.88 0.10 14.44
C ASP A 109 -1.21 1.60 14.42
N GLY A 110 -1.50 2.17 13.26
CA GLY A 110 -1.78 3.61 13.14
C GLY A 110 -2.92 4.07 14.05
N LEU A 111 -4.07 3.38 14.02
CA LEU A 111 -5.23 3.74 14.84
C LEU A 111 -5.01 3.54 16.34
N PRO A 112 -4.50 2.39 16.83
CA PRO A 112 -4.07 2.24 18.21
C PRO A 112 -3.09 3.30 18.67
N ASN A 113 -2.11 3.68 17.85
CA ASN A 113 -1.14 4.71 18.17
C ASN A 113 -1.78 6.10 18.28
N VAL A 114 -2.66 6.47 17.36
CA VAL A 114 -3.43 7.73 17.42
C VAL A 114 -4.27 7.78 18.68
N ASN A 115 -5.01 6.73 19.00
CA ASN A 115 -5.84 6.66 20.21
C ASN A 115 -4.99 6.80 21.49
N ARG A 116 -3.83 6.15 21.53
CA ARG A 116 -2.91 6.26 22.66
C ARG A 116 -2.38 7.69 22.83
N LEU A 117 -2.01 8.35 21.73
CA LEU A 117 -1.54 9.75 21.75
C LEU A 117 -2.66 10.72 22.15
N ALA A 118 -3.87 10.53 21.64
CA ALA A 118 -5.03 11.35 21.98
C ALA A 118 -5.35 11.28 23.49
N ARG A 119 -5.35 10.07 24.06
CA ARG A 119 -5.54 9.88 25.52
C ARG A 119 -4.48 10.61 26.32
N ARG A 120 -3.20 10.49 25.99
CA ARG A 120 -2.11 11.19 26.69
C ARG A 120 -2.26 12.72 26.65
N LEU A 121 -2.74 13.28 25.53
CA LEU A 121 -2.99 14.71 25.39
C LEU A 121 -4.19 15.16 26.23
N SER A 122 -5.25 14.37 26.30
CA SER A 122 -6.42 14.62 27.14
C SER A 122 -6.06 14.61 28.62
N ASP A 123 -5.29 13.61 29.07
CA ASP A 123 -4.85 13.48 30.46
C ASP A 123 -3.98 14.68 30.91
N ARG A 124 -3.07 15.13 30.02
CA ARG A 124 -2.24 16.33 30.30
C ARG A 124 -3.08 17.60 30.41
N ARG A 125 -4.14 17.76 29.60
CA ARG A 125 -5.05 18.91 29.70
C ARG A 125 -5.88 18.85 30.96
N GLY A 126 -6.38 17.69 31.36
CA GLY A 126 -7.11 17.48 32.61
C GLY A 126 -6.28 17.85 33.85
N SER A 127 -5.03 17.41 33.88
CA SER A 127 -4.10 17.75 34.96
C SER A 127 -3.77 19.25 35.02
N SER A 128 -3.70 19.94 33.90
CA SER A 128 -3.45 21.38 33.83
C SER A 128 -4.64 22.20 34.32
N ILE A 129 -5.87 21.75 34.05
CA ILE A 129 -7.09 22.44 34.53
C ILE A 129 -7.26 22.23 36.03
N ALA A 130 -7.00 21.05 36.57
CA ALA A 130 -7.06 20.78 38.00
C ALA A 130 -6.03 21.61 38.79
N ALA A 131 -4.83 21.77 38.26
CA ALA A 131 -3.77 22.58 38.91
C ALA A 131 -4.08 24.11 38.96
N VAL A 132 -4.94 24.60 38.05
CA VAL A 132 -5.43 26.00 38.07
C VAL A 132 -6.57 26.17 39.05
N ALA A 133 -7.43 25.17 39.23
CA ALA A 133 -8.56 25.21 40.16
C ALA A 133 -8.12 25.18 41.65
N GLU A 134 -6.95 24.57 41.97
CA GLU A 134 -6.42 24.52 43.33
C GLU A 134 -5.67 25.80 43.77
N ARG A 135 -5.45 26.76 42.88
CA ARG A 135 -4.75 28.03 43.16
C ARG A 135 -5.67 29.26 43.17
N GLY A 136 -6.95 29.09 43.06
CA GLY A 136 -7.98 30.15 43.22
C GLY A 136 -8.78 29.95 44.49
#